data_244b22e938120738d8ea647c1652aa2f
#
_entry.id   244b22e938120738d8ea647c1652aa2f
#
_cell.length_a   1.000
_cell.length_b   1.000
_cell.length_c   1.000
_cell.angle_alpha   90.00
_cell.angle_beta   90.00
_cell.angle_gamma   90.00
#
_symmetry.space_group_name_H-M   'P 1'
#
loop_
_entity.id
_entity.type
_entity.pdbx_description
1 polymer ?
#
loop_
_entity_poly.entity_id
_entity_poly.type
_entity_poly.pdbx_seq_one_letter_code
_entity_poly.pdbx_strand_id
1 'polypeptide(L)'
;IKMIDKSFRSVQNLREGDILLSKAISQIPITDDVTILKNWNFNGEIGVTDTQVIIKKITKHIVSAVYSINEDAFTTSFDHMNIVKSNGIWKMMETHELKVGDSLLDENGNEILINSIEKINGEFSVYKLDVDNNNLFIAGNVLTHNLKEYLGENTGVTQNVQ
;
A
#
# COMPACT_ATOMS: atom_id res chain seq x y z
N ILE A 1 6.53 2.72 -8.13
CA ILE A 1 7.07 1.81 -7.09
C ILE A 1 8.56 2.08 -6.93
N LYS A 2 9.01 2.24 -5.70
CA LYS A 2 10.40 2.55 -5.39
C LYS A 2 11.26 1.30 -5.40
N MET A 3 12.32 1.33 -6.21
CA MET A 3 13.26 0.24 -6.37
C MET A 3 14.37 0.33 -5.32
N ILE A 4 15.12 -0.75 -5.15
CA ILE A 4 16.23 -0.79 -4.17
C ILE A 4 17.32 0.24 -4.46
N ASP A 5 17.51 0.63 -5.70
CA ASP A 5 18.45 1.69 -6.09
C ASP A 5 17.88 3.10 -5.92
N LYS A 6 16.67 3.20 -5.31
CA LYS A 6 15.92 4.44 -5.06
C LYS A 6 15.33 5.08 -6.31
N SER A 7 15.42 4.47 -7.46
CA SER A 7 14.67 4.89 -8.64
C SER A 7 13.21 4.49 -8.52
N PHE A 8 12.35 5.08 -9.35
CA PHE A 8 10.94 4.71 -9.42
C PHE A 8 10.65 4.00 -10.73
N ARG A 9 9.77 3.01 -10.65
CA ARG A 9 9.30 2.28 -11.81
C ARG A 9 7.79 2.16 -11.76
N SER A 10 7.13 2.37 -12.90
CA SER A 10 5.68 2.16 -13.00
C SER A 10 5.36 0.70 -12.73
N VAL A 11 4.24 0.45 -12.05
CA VAL A 11 3.88 -0.91 -11.62
C VAL A 11 3.75 -1.88 -12.79
N GLN A 12 3.28 -1.41 -13.96
CA GLN A 12 3.16 -2.27 -15.15
C GLN A 12 4.50 -2.72 -15.73
N ASN A 13 5.60 -2.08 -15.34
CA ASN A 13 6.94 -2.41 -15.81
C ASN A 13 7.74 -3.25 -14.82
N LEU A 14 7.13 -3.62 -13.70
CA LEU A 14 7.76 -4.50 -12.72
C LEU A 14 7.73 -5.95 -13.18
N ARG A 15 8.71 -6.72 -12.70
CA ARG A 15 8.84 -8.16 -13.01
C ARG A 15 9.07 -8.94 -11.72
N GLU A 16 8.68 -10.19 -11.75
CA GLU A 16 9.04 -11.13 -10.68
C GLU A 16 10.55 -11.21 -10.58
N GLY A 17 11.05 -11.21 -9.34
CA GLY A 17 12.47 -11.16 -9.05
C GLY A 17 13.04 -9.75 -8.85
N ASP A 18 12.31 -8.70 -9.23
CA ASP A 18 12.75 -7.33 -8.97
C ASP A 18 12.88 -7.09 -7.46
N ILE A 19 13.87 -6.29 -7.09
CA ILE A 19 14.14 -5.95 -5.71
C ILE A 19 13.67 -4.53 -5.44
N LEU A 20 12.78 -4.40 -4.46
CA LEU A 20 12.20 -3.12 -4.07
C LEU A 20 12.81 -2.62 -2.78
N LEU A 21 12.95 -1.30 -2.66
CA LEU A 21 13.20 -0.70 -1.35
C LEU A 21 11.95 -0.86 -0.49
N SER A 22 12.14 -1.23 0.75
CA SER A 22 11.08 -1.33 1.74
C SER A 22 11.53 -0.76 3.06
N LYS A 23 10.63 -0.75 4.02
CA LYS A 23 10.90 -0.30 5.38
C LYS A 23 10.46 -1.39 6.36
N ALA A 24 11.30 -1.67 7.33
CA ALA A 24 10.94 -2.55 8.43
C ALA A 24 10.24 -1.72 9.52
N ILE A 25 9.11 -2.21 9.99
CA ILE A 25 8.33 -1.61 11.06
C ILE A 25 8.07 -2.68 12.10
N SER A 26 8.68 -2.54 13.28
CA SER A 26 8.56 -3.57 14.33
C SER A 26 7.16 -3.64 14.94
N GLN A 27 6.37 -2.57 14.84
CA GLN A 27 5.04 -2.49 15.43
C GLN A 27 3.98 -3.22 14.61
N ILE A 28 4.25 -3.53 13.34
CA ILE A 28 3.27 -4.17 12.46
C ILE A 28 3.57 -5.67 12.38
N PRO A 29 2.58 -6.54 12.61
CA PRO A 29 2.80 -7.98 12.49
C PRO A 29 3.09 -8.38 11.03
N ILE A 30 4.05 -9.26 10.85
CA ILE A 30 4.35 -9.83 9.54
C ILE A 30 3.45 -11.04 9.38
N THR A 31 2.37 -10.88 8.65
CA THR A 31 1.38 -11.94 8.45
C THR A 31 0.57 -11.68 7.18
N ASP A 32 0.02 -12.75 6.62
CA ASP A 32 -0.95 -12.67 5.52
C ASP A 32 -2.39 -12.86 6.03
N ASP A 33 -2.57 -13.03 7.33
CA ASP A 33 -3.89 -13.22 7.93
C ASP A 33 -4.62 -11.87 8.04
N VAL A 34 -5.66 -11.71 7.23
CA VAL A 34 -6.46 -10.50 7.17
C VAL A 34 -7.08 -10.16 8.52
N THR A 35 -7.51 -11.16 9.27
CA THR A 35 -8.13 -10.95 10.58
C THR A 35 -7.13 -10.35 11.57
N ILE A 36 -5.90 -10.86 11.58
CA ILE A 36 -4.83 -10.31 12.42
C ILE A 36 -4.52 -8.88 12.00
N LEU A 37 -4.38 -8.62 10.71
CA LEU A 37 -4.08 -7.28 10.21
C LEU A 37 -5.19 -6.29 10.56
N LYS A 38 -6.45 -6.65 10.36
CA LYS A 38 -7.57 -5.75 10.64
C LYS A 38 -7.79 -5.50 12.13
N ASN A 39 -7.31 -6.38 12.98
CA ASN A 39 -7.38 -6.20 14.44
C ASN A 39 -6.16 -5.48 15.00
N TRP A 40 -5.14 -5.26 14.19
CA TRP A 40 -3.95 -4.54 14.64
C TRP A 40 -4.27 -3.07 14.89
N ASN A 41 -3.73 -2.54 15.97
CA ASN A 41 -3.72 -1.11 16.22
C ASN A 41 -2.49 -0.74 17.05
N PHE A 42 -2.03 0.48 16.89
CA PHE A 42 -0.87 0.99 17.60
C PHE A 42 -1.04 2.47 17.91
N ASN A 43 -0.86 2.80 19.19
CA ASN A 43 -0.89 4.18 19.65
C ASN A 43 0.54 4.61 19.99
N GLY A 44 1.13 5.42 19.12
CA GLY A 44 2.50 5.88 19.29
C GLY A 44 3.13 6.25 17.96
N GLU A 45 4.43 6.49 17.99
CA GLU A 45 5.20 6.81 16.78
C GLU A 45 5.70 5.54 16.12
N ILE A 46 5.59 5.50 14.80
CA ILE A 46 6.10 4.40 14.01
C ILE A 46 7.52 4.73 13.59
N GLY A 47 8.47 3.88 13.96
CA GLY A 47 9.84 3.94 13.50
C GLY A 47 10.05 3.04 12.30
N VAL A 48 10.79 3.53 11.30
CA VAL A 48 11.10 2.78 10.10
C VAL A 48 12.59 2.64 9.91
N THR A 49 13.01 1.50 9.38
CA THR A 49 14.41 1.27 8.97
C THR A 49 14.44 0.66 7.59
N ASP A 50 15.48 0.95 6.82
CA ASP A 50 15.59 0.45 5.47
C ASP A 50 15.71 -1.07 5.44
N THR A 51 14.99 -1.67 4.52
CA THR A 51 15.10 -3.09 4.18
C THR A 51 14.77 -3.27 2.70
N GLN A 52 14.73 -4.49 2.25
CA GLN A 52 14.37 -4.79 0.87
C GLN A 52 13.41 -5.97 0.82
N VAL A 53 12.63 -6.00 -0.24
CA VAL A 53 11.74 -7.12 -0.55
C VAL A 53 11.93 -7.51 -2.01
N ILE A 54 11.64 -8.77 -2.31
CA ILE A 54 11.71 -9.32 -3.67
C ILE A 54 10.29 -9.61 -4.14
N ILE A 55 9.96 -9.20 -5.35
CA ILE A 55 8.66 -9.53 -5.94
C ILE A 55 8.63 -11.02 -6.27
N LYS A 56 7.72 -11.75 -5.63
CA LYS A 56 7.51 -13.18 -5.85
C LYS A 56 6.48 -13.46 -6.93
N LYS A 57 5.46 -12.63 -7.01
CA LYS A 57 4.38 -12.81 -7.97
C LYS A 57 3.72 -11.48 -8.27
N ILE A 58 3.29 -11.30 -9.51
CA ILE A 58 2.50 -10.16 -9.94
C ILE A 58 1.22 -10.69 -10.58
N THR A 59 0.08 -10.20 -10.11
CA THR A 59 -1.22 -10.54 -10.67
C THR A 59 -1.90 -9.27 -11.15
N LYS A 60 -2.39 -9.28 -12.38
CA LYS A 60 -3.10 -8.14 -12.98
C LYS A 60 -4.60 -8.41 -12.93
N HIS A 61 -5.35 -7.40 -12.50
CA HIS A 61 -6.82 -7.42 -12.48
C HIS A 61 -7.37 -6.20 -13.21
N ILE A 62 -8.55 -6.37 -13.78
CA ILE A 62 -9.31 -5.25 -14.36
C ILE A 62 -10.41 -4.90 -13.36
N VAL A 63 -10.50 -3.61 -13.02
CA VAL A 63 -11.48 -3.09 -12.07
C VAL A 63 -12.28 -1.97 -12.71
N SER A 64 -13.48 -1.73 -12.19
CA SER A 64 -14.40 -0.71 -12.72
C SER A 64 -14.25 0.64 -12.03
N ALA A 65 -13.43 0.75 -11.02
CA ALA A 65 -13.15 2.00 -10.33
C ALA A 65 -11.82 1.93 -9.59
N VAL A 66 -11.20 3.09 -9.42
CA VAL A 66 -10.04 3.27 -8.54
C VAL A 66 -10.30 4.48 -7.65
N TYR A 67 -9.52 4.61 -6.59
CA TYR A 67 -9.59 5.72 -5.64
C TYR A 67 -8.31 6.53 -5.73
N SER A 68 -8.46 7.81 -6.03
CA SER A 68 -7.37 8.77 -6.09
C SER A 68 -7.32 9.52 -4.76
N ILE A 69 -6.19 9.44 -4.10
CA ILE A 69 -5.95 10.09 -2.81
C ILE A 69 -5.02 11.26 -3.05
N ASN A 70 -5.38 12.43 -2.52
CA ASN A 70 -4.59 13.66 -2.64
C ASN A 70 -4.23 13.98 -4.09
N GLU A 71 -5.22 14.02 -4.97
CA GLU A 71 -5.04 14.40 -6.38
C GLU A 71 -3.98 13.55 -7.09
N ASP A 72 -4.19 12.23 -7.06
CA ASP A 72 -3.32 11.23 -7.68
C ASP A 72 -1.95 11.03 -7.04
N ALA A 73 -1.72 11.57 -5.85
CA ALA A 73 -0.51 11.26 -5.10
C ALA A 73 -0.41 9.76 -4.78
N PHE A 74 -1.56 9.12 -4.54
CA PHE A 74 -1.64 7.68 -4.35
C PHE A 74 -2.98 7.19 -4.90
N THR A 75 -2.94 6.29 -5.89
CA THR A 75 -4.14 5.75 -6.54
C THR A 75 -4.17 4.23 -6.35
N THR A 76 -5.27 3.71 -5.86
CA THR A 76 -5.37 2.31 -5.50
C THR A 76 -6.80 1.77 -5.64
N SER A 77 -6.95 0.46 -5.52
CA SER A 77 -8.24 -0.22 -5.65
C SER A 77 -9.04 -0.17 -4.35
N PHE A 78 -10.31 -0.55 -4.45
CA PHE A 78 -11.32 -0.50 -3.39
C PHE A 78 -10.88 -1.18 -2.09
N ASP A 79 -10.28 -2.34 -2.18
CA ASP A 79 -9.96 -3.19 -1.03
C ASP A 79 -8.46 -3.34 -0.77
N HIS A 80 -7.65 -2.46 -1.35
CA HIS A 80 -6.22 -2.43 -1.03
C HIS A 80 -6.01 -2.09 0.46
N MET A 81 -5.08 -2.82 1.10
CA MET A 81 -4.81 -2.63 2.53
C MET A 81 -3.79 -1.53 2.75
N ASN A 82 -4.15 -0.57 3.58
CA ASN A 82 -3.33 0.62 3.86
C ASN A 82 -2.96 0.69 5.34
N ILE A 83 -1.80 1.29 5.61
CA ILE A 83 -1.38 1.65 6.96
C ILE A 83 -1.89 3.06 7.23
N VAL A 84 -2.81 3.21 8.16
CA VAL A 84 -3.58 4.45 8.33
C VAL A 84 -3.62 4.86 9.78
N LYS A 85 -3.42 6.15 10.03
CA LYS A 85 -3.69 6.75 11.33
C LYS A 85 -5.06 7.41 11.29
N SER A 86 -5.98 6.89 12.09
CA SER A 86 -7.35 7.38 12.17
C SER A 86 -7.69 7.62 13.64
N ASN A 87 -8.20 8.81 13.96
CA ASN A 87 -8.50 9.19 15.34
C ASN A 87 -7.31 8.99 16.30
N GLY A 88 -6.09 9.28 15.82
CA GLY A 88 -4.88 9.20 16.61
C GLY A 88 -4.28 7.80 16.76
N ILE A 89 -4.85 6.79 16.11
CA ILE A 89 -4.42 5.40 16.25
C ILE A 89 -4.07 4.83 14.88
N TRP A 90 -2.90 4.20 14.77
CA TRP A 90 -2.49 3.48 13.57
C TRP A 90 -3.26 2.17 13.44
N LYS A 91 -3.76 1.90 12.25
CA LYS A 91 -4.55 0.71 11.91
C LYS A 91 -4.24 0.26 10.50
N MET A 92 -4.67 -0.95 10.17
CA MET A 92 -4.79 -1.41 8.78
C MET A 92 -6.21 -1.18 8.31
N MET A 93 -6.37 -0.44 7.22
CA MET A 93 -7.68 -0.11 6.66
C MET A 93 -7.70 -0.31 5.15
N GLU A 94 -8.79 -0.84 4.65
CA GLU A 94 -9.01 -0.92 3.21
C GLU A 94 -9.31 0.48 2.65
N THR A 95 -9.00 0.68 1.38
CA THR A 95 -9.14 1.99 0.75
C THR A 95 -10.55 2.57 0.88
N HIS A 96 -11.60 1.74 0.72
CA HIS A 96 -12.98 2.21 0.83
C HIS A 96 -13.36 2.68 2.24
N GLU A 97 -12.55 2.37 3.24
CA GLU A 97 -12.78 2.78 4.63
C GLU A 97 -12.11 4.11 4.98
N LEU A 98 -11.26 4.62 4.09
CA LEU A 98 -10.53 5.87 4.32
C LEU A 98 -11.44 7.08 4.27
N LYS A 99 -11.12 8.10 5.05
CA LYS A 99 -11.80 9.39 5.03
C LYS A 99 -10.81 10.54 5.06
N VAL A 100 -11.24 11.67 4.56
CA VAL A 100 -10.49 12.93 4.71
C VAL A 100 -10.26 13.20 6.19
N GLY A 101 -9.03 13.55 6.54
CA GLY A 101 -8.60 13.73 7.92
C GLY A 101 -7.83 12.54 8.48
N ASP A 102 -7.96 11.35 7.90
CA ASP A 102 -7.05 10.24 8.20
C ASP A 102 -5.66 10.54 7.61
N SER A 103 -4.65 9.79 8.03
CA SER A 103 -3.30 9.92 7.47
C SER A 103 -2.78 8.58 7.01
N LEU A 104 -2.04 8.59 5.90
CA LEU A 104 -1.24 7.46 5.45
C LEU A 104 0.16 7.56 6.07
N LEU A 105 0.95 6.52 5.92
CA LEU A 105 2.33 6.48 6.40
C LEU A 105 3.28 6.67 5.23
N ASP A 106 4.23 7.61 5.36
CA ASP A 106 5.26 7.77 4.34
C ASP A 106 6.48 6.89 4.62
N GLU A 107 7.42 6.88 3.69
CA GLU A 107 8.61 6.04 3.77
C GLU A 107 9.57 6.45 4.90
N ASN A 108 9.39 7.61 5.50
CA ASN A 108 10.21 8.11 6.60
C ASN A 108 9.54 7.94 7.97
N GLY A 109 8.36 7.35 8.01
CA GLY A 109 7.61 7.16 9.26
C GLY A 109 6.72 8.34 9.62
N ASN A 110 6.57 9.31 8.73
CA ASN A 110 5.74 10.49 8.95
C ASN A 110 4.32 10.28 8.41
N GLU A 111 3.41 11.14 8.84
CA GLU A 111 2.03 11.12 8.39
C GLU A 111 1.87 11.88 7.09
N ILE A 112 1.07 11.32 6.19
CA ILE A 112 0.58 12.02 4.99
C ILE A 112 -0.91 12.25 5.20
N LEU A 113 -1.29 13.50 5.50
CA LEU A 113 -2.70 13.82 5.71
C LEU A 113 -3.50 13.62 4.43
N ILE A 114 -4.61 12.92 4.55
CA ILE A 114 -5.55 12.74 3.44
C ILE A 114 -6.42 13.98 3.35
N ASN A 115 -6.21 14.75 2.29
CA ASN A 115 -6.97 15.98 2.02
C ASN A 115 -8.14 15.75 1.07
N SER A 116 -8.01 14.76 0.19
CA SER A 116 -9.04 14.45 -0.77
C SER A 116 -9.04 12.98 -1.11
N ILE A 117 -10.22 12.45 -1.38
CA ILE A 117 -10.43 11.09 -1.88
C ILE A 117 -11.46 11.19 -2.99
N GLU A 118 -11.11 10.69 -4.17
CA GLU A 118 -11.99 10.68 -5.32
C GLU A 118 -12.12 9.28 -5.88
N LYS A 119 -13.35 8.80 -5.97
CA LYS A 119 -13.64 7.56 -6.68
C LYS A 119 -13.74 7.86 -8.18
N ILE A 120 -12.93 7.20 -8.97
CA ILE A 120 -12.89 7.37 -10.42
C ILE A 120 -13.44 6.10 -11.06
N ASN A 121 -14.57 6.22 -11.74
CA ASN A 121 -15.16 5.11 -12.47
C ASN A 121 -14.54 4.99 -13.86
N GLY A 122 -14.43 3.77 -14.36
CA GLY A 122 -13.83 3.48 -15.65
C GLY A 122 -13.33 2.05 -15.68
N GLU A 123 -12.47 1.75 -16.65
CA GLU A 123 -11.81 0.46 -16.72
C GLU A 123 -10.32 0.66 -16.44
N PHE A 124 -9.84 0.03 -15.38
CA PHE A 124 -8.46 0.19 -14.94
C PHE A 124 -7.80 -1.16 -14.72
N SER A 125 -6.51 -1.21 -15.06
CA SER A 125 -5.66 -2.34 -14.68
C SER A 125 -5.04 -2.04 -13.32
N VAL A 126 -5.19 -2.97 -12.37
CA VAL A 126 -4.52 -2.90 -11.08
C VAL A 126 -3.62 -4.13 -10.93
N TYR A 127 -2.54 -3.97 -10.18
CA TYR A 127 -1.52 -4.99 -10.01
C TYR A 127 -1.38 -5.34 -8.56
N LYS A 128 -1.52 -6.63 -8.25
CA LYS A 128 -1.24 -7.16 -6.93
C LYS A 128 0.20 -7.65 -6.92
N LEU A 129 1.01 -7.04 -6.07
CA LEU A 129 2.40 -7.44 -5.88
C LEU A 129 2.48 -8.34 -4.65
N ASP A 130 2.98 -9.55 -4.83
CA ASP A 130 3.29 -10.45 -3.75
C ASP A 130 4.79 -10.34 -3.48
N VAL A 131 5.16 -9.70 -2.38
CA VAL A 131 6.55 -9.51 -1.98
C VAL A 131 6.87 -10.35 -0.75
N ASP A 132 8.13 -10.70 -0.59
CA ASP A 132 8.60 -11.47 0.54
C ASP A 132 8.90 -10.59 1.78
N ASN A 133 9.62 -11.12 2.74
CA ASN A 133 10.09 -10.44 3.94
C ASN A 133 8.92 -9.91 4.79
N ASN A 134 8.63 -8.62 4.71
CA ASN A 134 7.67 -7.96 5.61
C ASN A 134 6.35 -7.55 4.95
N ASN A 135 6.13 -7.91 3.70
CA ASN A 135 4.90 -7.61 2.97
C ASN A 135 4.65 -6.13 2.68
N LEU A 136 5.67 -5.29 2.79
CA LEU A 136 5.55 -3.85 2.57
C LEU A 136 6.38 -3.39 1.39
N PHE A 137 5.89 -2.39 0.68
CA PHE A 137 6.62 -1.73 -0.40
C PHE A 137 6.25 -0.25 -0.45
N ILE A 138 6.96 0.53 -1.26
CA ILE A 138 6.77 1.97 -1.34
C ILE A 138 6.18 2.32 -2.70
N ALA A 139 4.99 2.92 -2.70
CA ALA A 139 4.31 3.43 -3.88
C ALA A 139 4.27 4.97 -3.80
N GLY A 140 5.01 5.64 -4.70
CA GLY A 140 5.28 7.04 -4.52
C GLY A 140 6.11 7.25 -3.26
N ASN A 141 5.57 7.99 -2.31
CA ASN A 141 6.17 8.10 -0.98
C ASN A 141 5.37 7.39 0.10
N VAL A 142 4.37 6.60 -0.28
CA VAL A 142 3.48 5.90 0.64
C VAL A 142 4.01 4.49 0.90
N LEU A 143 4.18 4.15 2.17
CA LEU A 143 4.48 2.79 2.57
C LEU A 143 3.16 2.02 2.69
N THR A 144 3.05 0.92 1.97
CA THR A 144 1.80 0.20 1.84
C THR A 144 2.00 -1.32 1.94
N HIS A 145 0.93 -2.02 2.26
CA HIS A 145 0.94 -3.47 2.50
C HIS A 145 0.50 -4.23 1.26
N ASN A 146 1.20 -5.32 0.93
CA ASN A 146 0.64 -6.28 0.00
C ASN A 146 -0.23 -7.28 0.76
N LEU A 147 -1.33 -7.68 0.18
CA LEU A 147 -2.24 -8.64 0.77
C LEU A 147 -2.26 -9.89 -0.09
N LYS A 148 -1.47 -10.90 0.29
CA LYS A 148 -1.21 -12.08 -0.55
C LYS A 148 -2.41 -13.01 -0.68
N GLU A 149 -3.04 -13.31 0.44
CA GLU A 149 -4.07 -14.33 0.55
C GLU A 149 -5.47 -13.74 0.63
N TYR A 150 -5.65 -12.54 0.08
CA TYR A 150 -6.94 -11.89 0.12
C TYR A 150 -7.93 -12.61 -0.81
N LEU A 151 -9.07 -13.03 -0.24
CA LEU A 151 -10.12 -13.73 -0.98
C LEU A 151 -11.06 -12.80 -1.75
N GLY A 152 -11.03 -11.51 -1.43
CA GLY A 152 -11.70 -10.49 -2.21
C GLY A 152 -10.99 -10.28 -3.53
N GLU A 153 -11.44 -9.35 -4.30
CA GLU A 153 -10.90 -9.09 -5.61
C GLU A 153 -10.36 -7.68 -5.70
N ASN A 154 -9.51 -7.45 -6.71
CA ASN A 154 -9.13 -6.11 -7.11
C ASN A 154 -8.28 -5.35 -6.09
N THR A 155 -7.48 -6.07 -5.30
CA THR A 155 -6.50 -5.44 -4.45
C THR A 155 -5.27 -5.08 -5.25
N GLY A 156 -4.56 -4.06 -4.79
CA GLY A 156 -3.29 -3.65 -5.37
C GLY A 156 -3.28 -2.20 -5.78
N VAL A 157 -2.20 -1.81 -6.43
CA VAL A 157 -1.99 -0.44 -6.89
C VAL A 157 -2.24 -0.35 -8.39
N THR A 158 -2.67 0.81 -8.85
CA THR A 158 -2.91 1.03 -10.28
C THR A 158 -1.59 1.17 -11.03
N GLN A 159 -1.66 1.00 -12.35
CA GLN A 159 -0.51 1.21 -13.22
C GLN A 159 0.02 2.65 -13.20
N ASN A 160 -0.76 3.61 -12.75
CA ASN A 160 -0.40 5.02 -12.71
C ASN A 160 0.24 5.43 -11.38
N VAL A 161 0.37 4.54 -10.44
CA VAL A 161 1.03 4.84 -9.16
C VAL A 161 2.54 4.91 -9.36
N GLN A 162 3.13 5.96 -8.84
CA GLN A 162 4.57 6.19 -8.97
C GLN A 162 5.36 5.54 -7.85
#